data_cc8db48c3bab3ecff2b3d9013baa808e
#
_entry.id   cc8db48c3bab3ecff2b3d9013baa808e
#
_cell.length_a   1.000
_cell.length_b   1.000
_cell.length_c   1.000
_cell.angle_alpha   90.00
_cell.angle_beta   90.00
_cell.angle_gamma   90.00
#
_symmetry.space_group_name_H-M   'P 1'
#
loop_
_entity.id
_entity.type
_entity.pdbx_description
1 polymer ?
#
loop_
_entity_poly.entity_id
_entity_poly.type
_entity_poly.pdbx_seq_one_letter_code
_entity_poly.pdbx_strand_id
1 'polypeptide(L)'
;MALIVQKYGGTSVGTPERIQAVADRVIRCVNRGNDVVVVVSAMSGETNRMVGLINAIDPEGSAREKDVILSTGEQVTIGLLSMALQSKGQDARSYIGGQVKICLLYTSPSPRDS
;
A
#
# COMPACT_ATOMS: atom_id res chain seq x y z
N MET A 1 1.95 -1.37 23.96
CA MET A 1 2.40 -0.99 22.62
C MET A 1 2.75 -2.22 21.82
N ALA A 2 1.94 -2.52 20.87
CA ALA A 2 2.13 -3.69 20.02
C ALA A 2 2.52 -3.25 18.62
N LEU A 3 3.17 -4.15 17.89
CA LEU A 3 3.35 -4.00 16.45
C LEU A 3 2.18 -4.71 15.78
N ILE A 4 1.40 -3.96 15.04
CA ILE A 4 0.20 -4.46 14.35
C ILE A 4 0.47 -4.44 12.85
N VAL A 5 0.22 -5.57 12.19
CA VAL A 5 0.30 -5.66 10.72
C VAL A 5 -1.12 -5.69 10.18
N GLN A 6 -1.45 -4.73 9.33
CA GLN A 6 -2.75 -4.67 8.66
C GLN A 6 -2.56 -4.91 7.18
N LYS A 7 -3.38 -5.77 6.61
CA LYS A 7 -3.32 -6.09 5.19
C LYS A 7 -4.64 -5.71 4.52
N TYR A 8 -4.55 -4.99 3.41
CA TYR A 8 -5.71 -4.55 2.65
C TYR A 8 -5.61 -5.01 1.21
N GLY A 9 -6.66 -5.66 0.73
CA GLY A 9 -6.74 -6.09 -0.66
C GLY A 9 -7.19 -4.97 -1.60
N GLY A 10 -7.19 -5.26 -2.91
CA GLY A 10 -7.43 -4.26 -3.94
C GLY A 10 -8.79 -3.55 -3.85
N THR A 11 -9.84 -4.24 -3.41
CA THR A 11 -11.15 -3.61 -3.26
C THR A 11 -11.18 -2.63 -2.09
N SER A 12 -10.43 -2.92 -1.03
CA SER A 12 -10.36 -2.02 0.14
C SER A 12 -9.61 -0.73 -0.16
N VAL A 13 -8.80 -0.71 -1.20
CA VAL A 13 -8.01 0.44 -1.64
C VAL A 13 -8.36 0.82 -3.08
N GLY A 14 -9.53 0.43 -3.55
CA GLY A 14 -9.90 0.54 -4.96
C GLY A 14 -10.26 1.94 -5.43
N THR A 15 -10.50 2.87 -4.54
CA THR A 15 -10.84 4.26 -4.87
C THR A 15 -10.17 5.19 -3.87
N PRO A 16 -10.02 6.49 -4.22
CA PRO A 16 -9.49 7.46 -3.25
C PRO A 16 -10.27 7.49 -1.94
N GLU A 17 -11.60 7.36 -2.01
CA GLU A 17 -12.44 7.36 -0.81
C GLU A 17 -12.15 6.15 0.08
N ARG A 18 -11.92 5.00 -0.52
CA ARG A 18 -11.57 3.78 0.23
C ARG A 18 -10.19 3.90 0.84
N ILE A 19 -9.24 4.50 0.13
CA ILE A 19 -7.90 4.76 0.66
C ILE A 19 -8.00 5.70 1.88
N GLN A 20 -8.84 6.73 1.81
CA GLN A 20 -9.07 7.61 2.95
C GLN A 20 -9.65 6.84 4.14
N ALA A 21 -10.57 5.93 3.89
CA ALA A 21 -11.15 5.10 4.96
C ALA A 21 -10.11 4.20 5.61
N VAL A 22 -9.20 3.63 4.81
CA VAL A 22 -8.08 2.83 5.32
C VAL A 22 -7.18 3.70 6.18
N ALA A 23 -6.87 4.91 5.73
CA ALA A 23 -6.05 5.84 6.50
C ALA A 23 -6.67 6.12 7.89
N ASP A 24 -7.98 6.31 7.94
CA ASP A 24 -8.67 6.53 9.21
C ASP A 24 -8.55 5.33 10.15
N ARG A 25 -8.65 4.11 9.61
CA ARG A 25 -8.48 2.89 10.40
C ARG A 25 -7.07 2.76 10.94
N VAL A 26 -6.07 3.06 10.11
CA VAL A 26 -4.67 3.01 10.51
C VAL A 26 -4.41 4.00 11.65
N ILE A 27 -4.91 5.22 11.51
CA ILE A 27 -4.74 6.26 12.52
C ILE A 27 -5.39 5.86 13.84
N ARG A 28 -6.59 5.26 13.80
CA ARG A 28 -7.22 4.78 15.02
C ARG A 28 -6.37 3.74 15.74
N CYS A 29 -5.75 2.85 14.97
CA CYS A 29 -4.86 1.84 15.54
C CYS A 29 -3.61 2.46 16.15
N VAL A 30 -3.00 3.43 15.46
CA VAL A 30 -1.84 4.16 15.95
C VAL A 30 -2.18 4.93 17.23
N ASN A 31 -3.35 5.55 17.27
CA ASN A 31 -3.76 6.35 18.44
C ASN A 31 -4.00 5.51 19.69
N ARG A 32 -4.12 4.20 19.54
CA ARG A 32 -4.17 3.27 20.68
C ARG A 32 -2.79 2.94 21.22
N GLY A 33 -1.73 3.56 20.69
CA GLY A 33 -0.36 3.35 21.12
C GLY A 33 0.37 2.24 20.38
N ASN A 34 -0.15 1.78 19.24
CA ASN A 34 0.48 0.72 18.46
C ASN A 34 1.37 1.29 17.37
N ASP A 35 2.42 0.53 17.03
CA ASP A 35 3.12 0.71 15.77
C ASP A 35 2.39 -0.11 14.71
N VAL A 36 2.22 0.45 13.53
CA VAL A 36 1.43 -0.21 12.49
C VAL A 36 2.26 -0.35 11.21
N VAL A 37 2.28 -1.57 10.70
CA VAL A 37 2.81 -1.87 9.36
C VAL A 37 1.61 -2.21 8.48
N VAL A 38 1.47 -1.49 7.36
CA VAL A 38 0.35 -1.69 6.45
C VAL A 38 0.87 -2.30 5.16
N VAL A 39 0.24 -3.41 4.76
CA VAL A 39 0.54 -4.08 3.49
C VAL A 39 -0.66 -3.88 2.58
N VAL A 40 -0.43 -3.36 1.39
CA VAL A 40 -1.52 -3.07 0.46
C VAL A 40 -1.26 -3.72 -0.89
N SER A 41 -2.35 -3.99 -1.61
CA SER A 41 -2.31 -4.46 -3.00
C SER A 41 -2.47 -3.28 -3.95
N ALA A 42 -2.32 -3.55 -5.26
CA ALA A 42 -2.74 -2.59 -6.28
C ALA A 42 -4.23 -2.30 -6.15
N MET A 43 -4.65 -1.15 -6.61
CA MET A 43 -6.06 -0.78 -6.64
C MET A 43 -6.83 -1.75 -7.53
N SER A 44 -8.11 -1.98 -7.19
CA SER A 44 -8.96 -2.91 -7.94
C SER A 44 -8.95 -2.58 -9.43
N GLY A 45 -8.76 -3.62 -10.27
CA GLY A 45 -8.70 -3.48 -11.71
C GLY A 45 -7.33 -3.17 -12.28
N GLU A 46 -6.40 -2.66 -11.49
CA GLU A 46 -5.07 -2.29 -12.00
C GLU A 46 -4.23 -3.50 -12.38
N THR A 47 -4.27 -4.56 -11.58
CA THR A 47 -3.54 -5.79 -11.89
C THR A 47 -4.02 -6.37 -13.21
N ASN A 48 -5.35 -6.42 -13.42
CA ASN A 48 -5.91 -6.95 -14.66
C ASN A 48 -5.51 -6.10 -15.87
N ARG A 49 -5.46 -4.78 -15.71
CA ARG A 49 -5.02 -3.88 -16.78
C ARG A 49 -3.57 -4.18 -17.16
N MET A 50 -2.71 -4.34 -16.18
CA MET A 50 -1.29 -4.62 -16.42
C MET A 50 -1.08 -6.00 -17.03
N VAL A 51 -1.82 -7.01 -16.57
CA VAL A 51 -1.76 -8.36 -17.16
C VAL A 51 -2.17 -8.31 -18.62
N GLY A 52 -3.20 -7.51 -18.95
CA GLY A 52 -3.60 -7.31 -20.34
C GLY A 52 -2.50 -6.71 -21.20
N LEU A 53 -1.77 -5.73 -20.67
CA LEU A 53 -0.63 -5.12 -21.38
C LEU A 53 0.49 -6.13 -21.59
N ILE A 54 0.80 -6.91 -20.55
CA ILE A 54 1.84 -7.95 -20.63
C ILE A 54 1.48 -8.95 -21.74
N ASN A 55 0.25 -9.44 -21.73
CA ASN A 55 -0.19 -10.44 -22.70
C ASN A 55 -0.20 -9.89 -24.13
N ALA A 56 -0.45 -8.60 -24.30
CA ALA A 56 -0.42 -7.95 -25.61
C ALA A 56 1.00 -7.86 -26.17
N ILE A 57 2.01 -7.79 -25.30
CA ILE A 57 3.41 -7.72 -25.69
C ILE A 57 4.01 -9.12 -25.82
N ASP A 58 3.95 -9.91 -24.75
CA ASP A 58 4.47 -11.27 -24.73
C ASP A 58 4.00 -12.02 -23.49
N PRO A 59 2.98 -12.91 -23.63
CA PRO A 59 2.50 -13.66 -22.47
C PRO A 59 3.55 -14.62 -21.89
N GLU A 60 4.58 -14.97 -22.69
CA GLU A 60 5.67 -15.85 -22.27
C GLU A 60 6.88 -15.07 -21.79
N GLY A 61 6.75 -13.77 -21.57
CA GLY A 61 7.84 -12.93 -21.12
C GLY A 61 8.39 -13.36 -19.76
N SER A 62 9.59 -12.84 -19.41
CA SER A 62 10.26 -13.24 -18.18
C SER A 62 9.43 -12.88 -16.94
N ALA A 63 9.46 -13.77 -15.96
CA ALA A 63 8.78 -13.55 -14.69
C ALA A 63 9.30 -12.29 -14.00
N ARG A 64 10.59 -12.02 -14.10
CA ARG A 64 11.22 -10.86 -13.50
C ARG A 64 10.60 -9.56 -14.02
N GLU A 65 10.45 -9.45 -15.35
CA GLU A 65 9.90 -8.23 -15.94
C GLU A 65 8.41 -8.09 -15.67
N LYS A 66 7.67 -9.20 -15.64
CA LYS A 66 6.27 -9.17 -15.23
C LYS A 66 6.13 -8.64 -13.80
N ASP A 67 7.02 -9.06 -12.91
CA ASP A 67 7.00 -8.60 -11.53
C ASP A 67 7.29 -7.11 -11.42
N VAL A 68 8.24 -6.61 -12.24
CA VAL A 68 8.53 -5.18 -12.28
C VAL A 68 7.29 -4.39 -12.65
N ILE A 69 6.58 -4.85 -13.68
CA ILE A 69 5.36 -4.17 -14.13
C ILE A 69 4.29 -4.22 -13.06
N LEU A 70 4.01 -5.41 -12.53
CA LEU A 70 2.92 -5.59 -11.56
C LEU A 70 3.17 -4.86 -10.25
N SER A 71 4.43 -4.72 -9.84
CA SER A 71 4.75 -4.01 -8.60
C SER A 71 4.42 -2.52 -8.66
N THR A 72 4.35 -1.93 -9.86
CA THR A 72 4.04 -0.51 -9.98
C THR A 72 2.64 -0.17 -9.45
N GLY A 73 1.69 -1.10 -9.59
CA GLY A 73 0.34 -0.89 -9.07
C GLY A 73 0.32 -0.81 -7.56
N GLU A 74 1.11 -1.65 -6.89
CA GLU A 74 1.24 -1.60 -5.44
C GLU A 74 1.94 -0.34 -4.98
N GLN A 75 2.93 0.13 -5.75
CA GLN A 75 3.64 1.38 -5.45
C GLN A 75 2.70 2.58 -5.50
N VAL A 76 1.79 2.62 -6.45
CA VAL A 76 0.78 3.68 -6.53
C VAL A 76 -0.07 3.70 -5.26
N THR A 77 -0.57 2.54 -4.85
CA THR A 77 -1.43 2.43 -3.68
C THR A 77 -0.70 2.89 -2.42
N ILE A 78 0.54 2.42 -2.24
CA ILE A 78 1.27 2.74 -1.02
C ILE A 78 1.62 4.24 -0.96
N GLY A 79 1.92 4.83 -2.11
CA GLY A 79 2.17 6.27 -2.18
C GLY A 79 0.93 7.09 -1.84
N LEU A 80 -0.22 6.70 -2.39
CA LEU A 80 -1.48 7.39 -2.11
C LEU A 80 -1.89 7.26 -0.65
N LEU A 81 -1.72 6.07 -0.08
CA LEU A 81 -2.04 5.87 1.34
C LEU A 81 -1.11 6.68 2.24
N SER A 82 0.19 6.73 1.91
CA SER A 82 1.15 7.55 2.65
C SER A 82 0.74 9.03 2.62
N MET A 83 0.35 9.53 1.45
CA MET A 83 -0.12 10.90 1.31
C MET A 83 -1.39 11.15 2.14
N ALA A 84 -2.33 10.21 2.12
CA ALA A 84 -3.56 10.33 2.89
C ALA A 84 -3.26 10.41 4.39
N LEU A 85 -2.37 9.55 4.88
CA LEU A 85 -1.96 9.55 6.28
C LEU A 85 -1.28 10.86 6.66
N GLN A 86 -0.32 11.30 5.84
CA GLN A 86 0.40 12.54 6.09
C GLN A 86 -0.52 13.76 6.09
N SER A 87 -1.49 13.78 5.20
CA SER A 87 -2.45 14.89 5.13
C SER A 87 -3.32 14.99 6.38
N LYS A 88 -3.45 13.89 7.12
CA LYS A 88 -4.21 13.83 8.37
C LYS A 88 -3.31 14.01 9.60
N GLY A 89 -2.05 14.36 9.40
CA GLY A 89 -1.11 14.60 10.49
C GLY A 89 -0.42 13.35 11.01
N GLN A 90 -0.62 12.20 10.38
CA GLN A 90 0.03 10.97 10.77
C GLN A 90 1.35 10.80 10.05
N ASP A 91 2.42 10.59 10.80
CA ASP A 91 3.72 10.27 10.22
C ASP A 91 3.67 8.90 9.56
N ALA A 92 4.13 8.83 8.33
CA ALA A 92 4.08 7.60 7.55
C ALA A 92 5.23 7.56 6.55
N ARG A 93 5.76 6.38 6.32
CA ARG A 93 6.84 6.17 5.36
C ARG A 93 6.57 4.93 4.53
N SER A 94 6.67 5.08 3.22
CA SER A 94 6.49 3.96 2.29
C SER A 94 7.80 3.18 2.13
N TYR A 95 7.66 1.88 1.95
CA TYR A 95 8.77 0.98 1.64
C TYR A 95 8.39 0.11 0.44
N ILE A 96 9.33 -0.06 -0.46
CA ILE A 96 9.19 -0.93 -1.61
C ILE A 96 10.21 -2.05 -1.42
N GLY A 97 9.73 -3.27 -1.29
CA GLY A 97 10.60 -4.42 -1.11
C GLY A 97 11.23 -4.83 -2.44
N GLY A 98 12.53 -4.67 -2.58
CA GLY A 98 13.26 -4.94 -3.80
C GLY A 98 12.86 -6.21 -4.52
N GLN A 99 13.47 -7.35 -4.14
CA GLN A 99 13.15 -8.64 -4.77
C GLN A 99 11.94 -9.33 -4.14
N VAL A 100 11.48 -8.85 -3.00
CA VAL A 100 10.28 -9.32 -2.35
C VAL A 100 9.16 -8.43 -2.84
N LYS A 101 8.13 -9.02 -3.43
CA LYS A 101 7.00 -8.29 -4.03
C LYS A 101 6.05 -7.76 -2.95
N ILE A 102 6.60 -7.00 -2.04
CA ILE A 102 5.82 -6.45 -0.92
C ILE A 102 6.05 -4.95 -0.90
N CYS A 103 4.96 -4.20 -1.04
CA CYS A 103 4.96 -2.77 -0.81
C CYS A 103 4.39 -2.53 0.56
N LEU A 104 5.18 -1.92 1.42
CA LEU A 104 4.84 -1.71 2.81
C LEU A 104 4.72 -0.22 3.11
N LEU A 105 3.85 0.07 4.06
CA LEU A 105 3.79 1.37 4.70
C LEU A 105 3.96 1.14 6.19
N TYR A 106 4.96 1.79 6.79
CA TYR A 106 5.16 1.76 8.23
C TYR A 106 4.68 3.07 8.82
N THR A 107 3.91 2.98 9.91
CA THR A 107 3.48 4.14 10.66
C THR A 107 3.89 3.97 12.10
N SER A 108 4.26 5.07 12.75
CA SER A 108 4.54 5.09 14.17
C SER A 108 3.69 6.17 14.83
N PRO A 109 3.53 6.11 16.17
CA PRO A 109 2.79 7.17 16.85
C PRO A 109 3.41 8.54 16.56
N SER A 110 2.56 9.53 16.36
CA SER A 110 3.02 10.89 16.12
C SER A 110 3.75 11.41 17.37
N PRO A 111 4.89 12.11 17.21
CA PRO A 111 5.55 12.72 18.37
C PRO A 111 4.67 13.69 19.15
N ARG A 112 3.62 14.21 18.50
CA ARG A 112 2.70 15.14 19.16
C ARG A 112 1.72 14.47 20.11
N ASP A 113 1.64 13.15 20.05
CA ASP A 113 0.69 12.39 20.87
C ASP A 113 1.30 11.92 22.20
N SER A 114 2.50 12.30 22.44
CA SER A 114 3.19 11.94 23.67
C SER A 114 2.81 12.85 24.83
#